data_f8bbcb87f359b8b5e748c60e1cad4232
#
_entry.id   f8bbcb87f359b8b5e748c60e1cad4232
#
_cell.length_a   1.000
_cell.length_b   1.000
_cell.length_c   1.000
_cell.angle_alpha   90.00
_cell.angle_beta   90.00
_cell.angle_gamma   90.00
#
_symmetry.space_group_name_H-M   'P 1'
#
loop_
_entity.id
_entity.type
_entity.pdbx_description
1 polymer ?
#
loop_
_entity_poly.entity_id
_entity_poly.type
_entity_poly.pdbx_seq_one_letter_code
_entity_poly.pdbx_strand_id
1 'polypeptide(L)'
;MYELRSQQVWLKDVKIYAYHGVLPQERVVGAYFIINIGIESDSSRAMETDELDGTISYAEVYSIIKAEMDIPSRLIEHVAGRICRALFDRFPAAEAIHLEILKENPPMGADCRGAGVSVDVSR
;
A
#
# COMPACT_ATOMS: atom_id res chain seq x y z
N MET A 1 3.07 -33.22 -5.95
CA MET A 1 4.07 -32.12 -6.04
C MET A 1 3.53 -31.00 -6.91
N TYR A 2 3.86 -29.79 -6.60
CA TYR A 2 3.41 -28.62 -7.36
C TYR A 2 4.59 -27.69 -7.62
N GLU A 3 4.37 -26.73 -8.52
CA GLU A 3 5.31 -25.68 -8.84
C GLU A 3 4.64 -24.32 -8.59
N LEU A 4 5.24 -23.49 -7.74
CA LEU A 4 4.71 -22.17 -7.46
C LEU A 4 5.05 -21.23 -8.64
N ARG A 5 4.03 -20.68 -9.31
CA ARG A 5 4.20 -19.79 -10.45
C ARG A 5 4.13 -18.33 -10.06
N SER A 6 3.24 -18.00 -9.17
CA SER A 6 3.09 -16.63 -8.68
C SER A 6 2.43 -16.63 -7.31
N GLN A 7 2.77 -15.64 -6.54
CA GLN A 7 2.16 -15.46 -5.22
C GLN A 7 2.21 -14.00 -4.85
N GLN A 8 1.18 -13.55 -4.15
CA GLN A 8 1.14 -12.23 -3.54
C GLN A 8 0.75 -12.36 -2.08
N VAL A 9 1.40 -11.55 -1.24
CA VAL A 9 0.87 -11.20 0.08
C VAL A 9 0.10 -9.91 -0.11
N TRP A 10 -1.13 -9.83 0.41
CA TRP A 10 -1.94 -8.65 0.16
C TRP A 10 -2.77 -8.23 1.37
N LEU A 11 -3.11 -6.92 1.38
CA LEU A 11 -4.08 -6.31 2.28
C LEU A 11 -5.15 -5.65 1.42
N LYS A 12 -6.40 -5.79 1.82
CA LYS A 12 -7.54 -5.24 1.08
C LYS A 12 -8.37 -4.31 1.94
N ASP A 13 -8.76 -3.17 1.35
CA ASP A 13 -9.66 -2.20 1.95
C ASP A 13 -9.19 -1.70 3.32
N VAL A 14 -7.89 -1.42 3.42
CA VAL A 14 -7.32 -0.84 4.64
C VAL A 14 -7.71 0.63 4.71
N LYS A 15 -8.47 0.99 5.73
CA LYS A 15 -8.98 2.35 5.90
C LYS A 15 -8.10 3.12 6.89
N ILE A 16 -7.52 4.22 6.43
CA ILE A 16 -6.61 5.06 7.23
C ILE A 16 -7.03 6.52 7.08
N TYR A 17 -7.15 7.23 8.20
CA TYR A 17 -7.35 8.68 8.18
C TYR A 17 -6.00 9.35 8.01
N ALA A 18 -5.90 10.26 7.05
CA ALA A 18 -4.63 10.91 6.72
C ALA A 18 -4.86 12.32 6.15
N TYR A 19 -3.78 13.05 5.98
CA TYR A 19 -3.81 14.49 5.69
C TYR A 19 -3.09 14.82 4.38
N HIS A 20 -3.35 14.04 3.34
CA HIS A 20 -2.77 14.28 2.00
C HIS A 20 -3.71 15.15 1.18
N GLY A 21 -3.17 16.17 0.54
CA GLY A 21 -3.96 17.00 -0.34
C GLY A 21 -3.18 18.20 -0.87
N VAL A 22 -3.55 18.66 -2.05
CA VAL A 22 -2.95 19.84 -2.70
C VAL A 22 -3.36 21.12 -1.98
N LEU A 23 -4.64 21.21 -1.59
CA LEU A 23 -5.15 22.41 -0.91
C LEU A 23 -4.74 22.39 0.56
N PRO A 24 -4.32 23.54 1.11
CA PRO A 24 -3.95 23.63 2.54
C PRO A 24 -5.04 23.10 3.46
N GLN A 25 -6.33 23.33 3.12
CA GLN A 25 -7.46 22.89 3.92
C GLN A 25 -7.51 21.36 4.05
N GLU A 26 -7.17 20.63 2.99
CA GLU A 26 -7.14 19.17 3.01
C GLU A 26 -6.11 18.65 3.99
N ARG A 27 -4.99 19.35 4.16
CA ARG A 27 -3.93 18.94 5.09
C ARG A 27 -4.24 19.30 6.55
N VAL A 28 -5.26 20.13 6.77
CA VAL A 28 -5.75 20.46 8.12
C VAL A 28 -6.90 19.55 8.52
N VAL A 29 -7.85 19.35 7.62
CA VAL A 29 -9.08 18.59 7.91
C VAL A 29 -8.85 17.08 7.77
N GLY A 30 -8.08 16.66 6.78
CA GLY A 30 -7.84 15.25 6.51
C GLY A 30 -9.01 14.57 5.82
N ALA A 31 -8.84 13.29 5.55
CA ALA A 31 -9.85 12.44 4.93
C ALA A 31 -9.53 10.98 5.21
N TYR A 32 -10.51 10.10 4.99
CA TYR A 32 -10.24 8.66 4.94
C TYR A 32 -9.67 8.26 3.59
N PHE A 33 -8.68 7.39 3.65
CA PHE A 33 -8.08 6.77 2.47
C PHE A 33 -8.26 5.27 2.58
N ILE A 34 -8.57 4.63 1.45
CA ILE A 34 -8.73 3.18 1.36
C ILE A 34 -7.54 2.65 0.55
N ILE A 35 -6.81 1.71 1.13
CA ILE A 35 -5.58 1.19 0.53
C ILE A 35 -5.74 -0.30 0.25
N ASN A 36 -5.39 -0.67 -0.97
CA ASN A 36 -5.27 -2.06 -1.39
C ASN A 36 -3.86 -2.28 -1.90
N ILE A 37 -3.21 -3.34 -1.44
CA ILE A 37 -1.85 -3.63 -1.83
C ILE A 37 -1.65 -5.13 -2.03
N GLY A 38 -0.88 -5.48 -3.06
CA GLY A 38 -0.37 -6.82 -3.28
C GLY A 38 1.13 -6.76 -3.47
N ILE A 39 1.87 -7.64 -2.83
CA ILE A 39 3.32 -7.71 -2.95
C ILE A 39 3.69 -9.09 -3.46
N GLU A 40 4.30 -9.13 -4.65
CA GLU A 40 4.74 -10.37 -5.26
C GLU A 40 6.09 -10.77 -4.69
N SER A 41 6.17 -12.02 -4.25
CA SER A 41 7.41 -12.60 -3.75
C SER A 41 7.33 -14.12 -3.87
N ASP A 42 8.48 -14.78 -3.75
CA ASP A 42 8.51 -16.24 -3.67
C ASP A 42 8.40 -16.64 -2.20
N SER A 43 7.23 -17.13 -1.81
CA SER A 43 6.99 -17.62 -0.45
C SER A 43 6.83 -19.14 -0.44
N SER A 44 7.44 -19.84 -1.39
CA SER A 44 7.38 -21.30 -1.43
C SER A 44 7.90 -21.94 -0.13
N ARG A 45 8.92 -21.33 0.48
CA ARG A 45 9.45 -21.84 1.75
C ARG A 45 8.42 -21.76 2.88
N ALA A 46 7.63 -20.70 2.95
CA ALA A 46 6.57 -20.60 3.95
C ALA A 46 5.48 -21.65 3.70
N MET A 47 5.18 -21.95 2.44
CA MET A 47 4.21 -23.00 2.09
C MET A 47 4.70 -24.40 2.53
N GLU A 48 6.00 -24.61 2.55
CA GLU A 48 6.61 -25.88 2.91
C GLU A 48 6.86 -26.02 4.41
N THR A 49 7.30 -24.94 5.08
CA THR A 49 7.88 -25.01 6.41
C THR A 49 7.02 -24.42 7.51
N ASP A 50 6.00 -23.63 7.16
CA ASP A 50 5.19 -22.88 8.13
C ASP A 50 6.02 -21.85 8.93
N GLU A 51 7.14 -21.39 8.37
CA GLU A 51 8.02 -20.41 9.02
C GLU A 51 7.72 -19.01 8.52
N LEU A 52 7.53 -18.05 9.43
CA LEU A 52 7.20 -16.67 9.09
C LEU A 52 8.32 -16.01 8.25
N ASP A 53 9.57 -16.34 8.51
CA ASP A 53 10.69 -15.77 7.78
C ASP A 53 10.76 -16.24 6.32
N GLY A 54 9.94 -17.20 5.91
CA GLY A 54 9.80 -17.64 4.53
C GLY A 54 8.83 -16.82 3.70
N THR A 55 8.26 -15.75 4.26
CA THR A 55 7.29 -14.90 3.58
C THR A 55 7.44 -13.45 4.03
N ILE A 56 6.57 -12.59 3.50
CA ILE A 56 6.47 -11.18 3.91
C ILE A 56 5.30 -11.08 4.90
N SER A 57 5.58 -10.55 6.09
CA SER A 57 4.54 -10.38 7.12
C SER A 57 3.60 -9.23 6.74
N TYR A 58 2.33 -9.52 6.50
CA TYR A 58 1.34 -8.49 6.19
C TYR A 58 1.10 -7.54 7.36
N ALA A 59 1.31 -7.98 8.59
CA ALA A 59 1.22 -7.09 9.76
C ALA A 59 2.33 -6.03 9.73
N GLU A 60 3.52 -6.41 9.32
CA GLU A 60 4.64 -5.49 9.16
C GLU A 60 4.42 -4.55 7.97
N VAL A 61 3.85 -5.07 6.87
CA VAL A 61 3.44 -4.27 5.72
C VAL A 61 2.47 -3.17 6.18
N TYR A 62 1.46 -3.53 6.97
CA TYR A 62 0.51 -2.55 7.49
C TYR A 62 1.21 -1.46 8.30
N SER A 63 2.13 -1.83 9.20
CA SER A 63 2.85 -0.87 10.03
C SER A 63 3.65 0.13 9.19
N ILE A 64 4.28 -0.34 8.12
CA ILE A 64 5.03 0.51 7.20
C ILE A 64 4.09 1.47 6.47
N ILE A 65 2.98 0.96 5.95
CA ILE A 65 1.98 1.79 5.26
C ILE A 65 1.45 2.86 6.20
N LYS A 66 1.09 2.49 7.43
CA LYS A 66 0.55 3.43 8.41
C LYS A 66 1.55 4.54 8.72
N ALA A 67 2.82 4.20 8.90
CA ALA A 67 3.86 5.18 9.18
C ALA A 67 4.02 6.17 8.02
N GLU A 68 4.01 5.69 6.77
CA GLU A 68 4.14 6.56 5.61
C GLU A 68 2.88 7.41 5.41
N MET A 69 1.70 6.85 5.65
CA MET A 69 0.44 7.59 5.53
C MET A 69 0.32 8.71 6.56
N ASP A 70 0.98 8.59 7.70
CA ASP A 70 0.96 9.62 8.75
C ASP A 70 1.80 10.85 8.40
N ILE A 71 2.61 10.79 7.35
CA ILE A 71 3.40 11.93 6.85
C ILE A 71 2.64 12.56 5.70
N PRO A 72 2.15 13.81 5.83
CA PRO A 72 1.36 14.44 4.77
C PRO A 72 2.14 14.61 3.47
N SER A 73 1.48 14.34 2.35
CA SER A 73 1.95 14.67 1.01
C SER A 73 0.89 15.50 0.31
N ARG A 74 1.31 16.32 -0.66
CA ARG A 74 0.36 17.05 -1.50
C ARG A 74 -0.34 16.12 -2.48
N LEU A 75 0.39 15.17 -3.04
CA LEU A 75 -0.11 14.25 -4.06
C LEU A 75 -0.18 12.83 -3.52
N ILE A 76 -1.24 12.12 -3.87
CA ILE A 76 -1.38 10.71 -3.52
C ILE A 76 -0.26 9.89 -4.18
N GLU A 77 0.14 10.26 -5.40
CA GLU A 77 1.26 9.61 -6.10
C GLU A 77 2.56 9.69 -5.27
N HIS A 78 2.78 10.79 -4.58
CA HIS A 78 4.00 10.97 -3.78
C HIS A 78 4.02 10.01 -2.59
N VAL A 79 2.91 9.89 -1.85
CA VAL A 79 2.85 8.96 -0.74
C VAL A 79 2.89 7.51 -1.25
N ALA A 80 2.28 7.23 -2.42
CA ALA A 80 2.38 5.90 -3.04
C ALA A 80 3.85 5.54 -3.31
N GLY A 81 4.63 6.47 -3.84
CA GLY A 81 6.06 6.27 -4.08
C GLY A 81 6.84 6.01 -2.79
N ARG A 82 6.53 6.76 -1.72
CA ARG A 82 7.18 6.56 -0.42
C ARG A 82 6.86 5.18 0.15
N ILE A 83 5.61 4.75 0.05
CA ILE A 83 5.19 3.42 0.52
C ILE A 83 5.96 2.33 -0.24
N CYS A 84 5.99 2.40 -1.58
CA CYS A 84 6.69 1.41 -2.38
C CYS A 84 8.17 1.35 -2.04
N ARG A 85 8.82 2.51 -1.92
CA ARG A 85 10.23 2.58 -1.57
C ARG A 85 10.51 1.96 -0.20
N ALA A 86 9.70 2.29 0.79
CA ALA A 86 9.86 1.75 2.15
C ALA A 86 9.69 0.23 2.18
N LEU A 87 8.73 -0.30 1.43
CA LEU A 87 8.49 -1.74 1.35
C LEU A 87 9.62 -2.47 0.64
N PHE A 88 10.11 -1.94 -0.48
CA PHE A 88 11.24 -2.54 -1.17
C PHE A 88 12.52 -2.51 -0.32
N ASP A 89 12.73 -1.44 0.44
CA ASP A 89 13.90 -1.34 1.33
C ASP A 89 13.81 -2.36 2.47
N ARG A 90 12.61 -2.54 3.02
CA ARG A 90 12.42 -3.46 4.16
C ARG A 90 12.41 -4.93 3.74
N PHE A 91 11.88 -5.23 2.57
CA PHE A 91 11.69 -6.61 2.10
C PHE A 91 12.47 -6.86 0.82
N PRO A 92 13.74 -7.34 0.94
CA PRO A 92 14.52 -7.66 -0.27
C PRO A 92 13.87 -8.71 -1.16
N ALA A 93 13.02 -9.57 -0.59
CA ALA A 93 12.33 -10.61 -1.34
C ALA A 93 11.14 -10.07 -2.17
N ALA A 94 10.72 -8.83 -1.94
CA ALA A 94 9.63 -8.23 -2.72
C ALA A 94 10.10 -7.98 -4.15
N GLU A 95 9.38 -8.53 -5.12
CA GLU A 95 9.71 -8.43 -6.55
C GLU A 95 8.92 -7.35 -7.25
N ALA A 96 7.65 -7.21 -6.88
CA ALA A 96 6.73 -6.23 -7.46
C ALA A 96 5.69 -5.83 -6.43
N ILE A 97 5.18 -4.61 -6.57
CA ILE A 97 4.14 -4.08 -5.69
C ILE A 97 3.03 -3.51 -6.56
N HIS A 98 1.79 -3.90 -6.24
CA HIS A 98 0.57 -3.38 -6.82
C HIS A 98 -0.15 -2.61 -5.72
N LEU A 99 -0.23 -1.29 -5.85
CA LEU A 99 -0.76 -0.41 -4.80
C LEU A 99 -1.87 0.47 -5.36
N GLU A 100 -2.98 0.50 -4.64
CA GLU A 100 -4.11 1.35 -4.97
C GLU A 100 -4.45 2.19 -3.74
N ILE A 101 -4.56 3.49 -3.92
CA ILE A 101 -4.95 4.43 -2.85
C ILE A 101 -6.13 5.24 -3.34
N LEU A 102 -7.26 5.12 -2.65
CA LEU A 102 -8.48 5.86 -2.93
C LEU A 102 -8.73 6.84 -1.79
N LYS A 103 -8.96 8.10 -2.15
CA LYS A 103 -9.36 9.13 -1.20
C LYS A 103 -10.87 9.27 -1.23
N GLU A 104 -11.52 9.09 -0.08
CA GLU A 104 -12.96 9.29 0.04
C GLU A 104 -13.30 10.79 0.06
N ASN A 105 -14.43 11.14 -0.52
CA ASN A 105 -14.98 12.51 -0.50
C ASN A 105 -13.95 13.57 -0.94
N PRO A 106 -13.34 13.45 -2.13
CA PRO A 106 -12.42 14.47 -2.61
C PRO A 106 -13.16 15.80 -2.82
N PRO A 107 -12.49 16.94 -2.54
CA PRO A 107 -13.17 18.26 -2.55
C PRO A 107 -13.32 18.81 -3.98
N MET A 108 -14.04 18.12 -4.83
CA MET A 108 -14.25 18.51 -6.24
C MET A 108 -15.73 18.58 -6.63
N GLY A 109 -16.65 18.38 -5.66
CA GLY A 109 -18.08 18.49 -5.91
C GLY A 109 -18.71 17.36 -6.72
N ALA A 110 -17.97 16.27 -6.95
CA ALA A 110 -18.48 15.13 -7.71
C ALA A 110 -19.20 14.16 -6.79
N ASP A 111 -20.25 13.54 -7.31
CA ASP A 111 -20.92 12.43 -6.63
C ASP A 111 -20.23 11.13 -7.03
N CYS A 112 -19.22 10.74 -6.25
CA CYS A 112 -18.45 9.54 -6.52
C CYS A 112 -17.98 8.92 -5.20
N ARG A 113 -17.60 7.64 -5.25
CA ARG A 113 -17.04 6.96 -4.10
C ARG A 113 -15.71 7.58 -3.64
N GLY A 114 -14.93 8.05 -4.59
CA GLY A 114 -13.65 8.68 -4.29
C GLY A 114 -12.82 8.84 -5.55
N ALA A 115 -11.63 9.35 -5.36
CA ALA A 115 -10.63 9.50 -6.41
C ALA A 115 -9.30 8.96 -5.90
N GLY A 116 -8.45 8.49 -6.77
CA GLY A 116 -7.21 7.91 -6.32
C GLY A 116 -6.24 7.56 -7.42
N VAL A 117 -5.22 6.81 -7.04
CA VAL A 117 -4.18 6.34 -7.96
C VAL A 117 -3.98 4.84 -7.80
N SER A 118 -3.54 4.23 -8.87
CA SER A 118 -3.15 2.84 -8.91
C SER A 118 -1.76 2.77 -9.54
N VAL A 119 -0.82 2.12 -8.88
CA VAL A 119 0.54 1.97 -9.39
C VAL A 119 0.97 0.51 -9.33
N ASP A 120 1.67 0.08 -10.36
CA ASP A 120 2.33 -1.21 -10.41
C ASP A 120 3.82 -0.94 -10.60
N VAL A 121 4.63 -1.37 -9.64
CA VAL A 121 6.07 -1.13 -9.69
C VAL A 121 6.82 -2.44 -9.47
N SER A 122 7.98 -2.55 -10.09
CA SER A 122 8.87 -3.68 -9.88
C SER A 122 10.26 -3.18 -9.53
N ARG A 123 11.01 -4.08 -8.90
CA ARG A 123 12.39 -3.78 -8.50
C ARG A 123 13.30 -3.66 -9.71
#